data_6bb1811fa90976b337a21dc4d7222fad
#
_entry.id   6bb1811fa90976b337a21dc4d7222fad
#
_cell.length_a   1.000
_cell.length_b   1.000
_cell.length_c   1.000
_cell.angle_alpha   90.00
_cell.angle_beta   90.00
_cell.angle_gamma   90.00
#
_symmetry.space_group_name_H-M   'P 1'
#
loop_
_entity.id
_entity.type
_entity.pdbx_description
1 polymer ?
#
loop_
_entity_poly.entity_id
_entity_poly.type
_entity_poly.pdbx_seq_one_letter_code
_entity_poly.pdbx_strand_id
1 'polypeptide(L)'
;MRALTVLESVSRADGGIFEAERSLQCALVKAGGVEVRVVGLRDEFTEADAGSWGALRPRVAEVFGPKGIGYAQGFAGLLDTDVDLAYAATLWKYPSWAVLNWQKKTGKPLVVAPHGSLDAWALNNSRWKKRLAAWFFKDEQLRRASCFRALCVAEADAIRAYGLRQRIEVVPNGVELPDLSTTEDTENTEGKRRLLFLGRIHPKKGLVGALRAWADIQNSNSKTQNSKQWQFVIAGWDQEGHEGELKGLCGELGLKAFSSARQENLKLKTPSPEAADVLFLGPAFGMEKESLLRSADAFILPSFSEGLPMSVLEAWAYGLPVLMTPECHLPEGFASSAALEIRSGEEGGPGSDFSFQEGLRTLLEMSDRERALMGARGRKLVEEKFTWPKIASQTLALYEDLLGR
;
A
#
# COMPACT_ATOMS: atom_id res chain seq x y z
N MET A 1 -1.62 18.12 -23.37
CA MET A 1 -0.25 17.57 -23.31
C MET A 1 -0.29 16.06 -23.51
N ARG A 2 0.86 15.41 -23.80
CA ARG A 2 0.98 13.94 -23.93
C ARG A 2 2.02 13.43 -22.96
N ALA A 3 1.65 12.47 -22.13
CA ALA A 3 2.51 11.87 -21.12
C ALA A 3 2.73 10.37 -21.39
N LEU A 4 3.96 9.90 -21.28
CA LEU A 4 4.33 8.49 -21.35
C LEU A 4 4.55 7.97 -19.94
N THR A 5 3.72 7.03 -19.49
CA THR A 5 3.89 6.36 -18.19
C THR A 5 4.60 5.02 -18.38
N VAL A 6 5.70 4.82 -17.66
CA VAL A 6 6.55 3.63 -17.71
C VAL A 6 6.48 2.89 -16.38
N LEU A 7 5.96 1.67 -16.39
CA LEU A 7 5.75 0.81 -15.23
C LEU A 7 6.60 -0.46 -15.30
N GLU A 8 6.84 -1.05 -14.13
CA GLU A 8 7.49 -2.34 -14.04
C GLU A 8 6.54 -3.50 -14.39
N SER A 9 5.30 -3.41 -13.92
CA SER A 9 4.19 -4.30 -14.25
C SER A 9 2.92 -3.49 -14.47
N VAL A 10 2.01 -4.00 -15.29
CA VAL A 10 0.70 -3.39 -15.53
C VAL A 10 -0.43 -4.22 -14.92
N SER A 11 -0.10 -5.07 -13.94
CA SER A 11 -1.01 -6.01 -13.29
C SER A 11 -0.82 -6.03 -11.77
N ARG A 12 -1.70 -6.77 -11.09
CA ARG A 12 -1.66 -7.03 -9.64
C ARG A 12 -0.37 -7.67 -9.14
N ALA A 13 0.51 -8.16 -10.02
CA ALA A 13 1.83 -8.67 -9.64
C ALA A 13 2.67 -7.62 -8.92
N ASP A 14 2.48 -6.33 -9.21
CA ASP A 14 3.16 -5.20 -8.55
C ASP A 14 2.44 -4.69 -7.29
N GLY A 15 1.37 -5.36 -6.90
CA GLY A 15 0.63 -5.08 -5.66
C GLY A 15 0.11 -3.64 -5.56
N GLY A 16 0.44 -2.96 -4.46
CA GLY A 16 -0.05 -1.61 -4.20
C GLY A 16 0.43 -0.55 -5.20
N ILE A 17 1.57 -0.76 -5.87
CA ILE A 17 2.08 0.17 -6.91
C ILE A 17 1.15 0.10 -8.13
N PHE A 18 0.77 -1.12 -8.56
CA PHE A 18 -0.19 -1.29 -9.64
C PHE A 18 -1.51 -0.56 -9.37
N GLU A 19 -2.11 -0.77 -8.20
CA GLU A 19 -3.38 -0.12 -7.84
C GLU A 19 -3.26 1.41 -7.83
N ALA A 20 -2.19 1.94 -7.24
CA ALA A 20 -1.94 3.37 -7.16
C ALA A 20 -1.71 3.99 -8.55
N GLU A 21 -0.83 3.39 -9.36
CA GLU A 21 -0.49 3.94 -10.67
C GLU A 21 -1.63 3.81 -11.67
N ARG A 22 -2.32 2.67 -11.71
CA ARG A 22 -3.51 2.50 -12.53
C ARG A 22 -4.56 3.57 -12.22
N SER A 23 -4.85 3.77 -10.94
CA SER A 23 -5.85 4.74 -10.50
C SER A 23 -5.44 6.18 -10.79
N LEU A 24 -4.15 6.54 -10.59
CA LEU A 24 -3.63 7.84 -10.97
C LEU A 24 -3.77 8.10 -12.47
N GLN A 25 -3.34 7.16 -13.32
CA GLN A 25 -3.39 7.35 -14.77
C GLN A 25 -4.84 7.45 -15.28
N CYS A 26 -5.75 6.65 -14.72
CA CYS A 26 -7.18 6.76 -15.00
C CYS A 26 -7.76 8.12 -14.55
N ALA A 27 -7.35 8.62 -13.39
CA ALA A 27 -7.79 9.92 -12.87
C ALA A 27 -7.26 11.08 -13.72
N LEU A 28 -6.03 11.00 -14.21
CA LEU A 28 -5.46 12.00 -15.14
C LEU A 28 -6.26 12.09 -16.43
N VAL A 29 -6.63 10.95 -17.01
CA VAL A 29 -7.48 10.93 -18.22
C VAL A 29 -8.86 11.51 -17.96
N LYS A 30 -9.47 11.17 -16.81
CA LYS A 30 -10.79 11.71 -16.40
C LYS A 30 -10.74 13.24 -16.17
N ALA A 31 -9.64 13.74 -15.60
CA ALA A 31 -9.44 15.18 -15.39
C ALA A 31 -9.31 15.96 -16.70
N GLY A 32 -8.87 15.31 -17.78
CA GLY A 32 -8.67 15.92 -19.08
C GLY A 32 -7.35 16.70 -19.16
N GLY A 33 -7.09 17.32 -20.32
CA GLY A 33 -5.87 18.10 -20.56
C GLY A 33 -4.60 17.28 -20.84
N VAL A 34 -4.62 15.96 -20.62
CA VAL A 34 -3.50 15.06 -20.90
C VAL A 34 -3.95 13.78 -21.59
N GLU A 35 -3.24 13.43 -22.66
CA GLU A 35 -3.26 12.09 -23.26
C GLU A 35 -2.21 11.24 -22.57
N VAL A 36 -2.61 10.15 -21.94
CA VAL A 36 -1.73 9.24 -21.23
C VAL A 36 -1.50 7.98 -22.04
N ARG A 37 -0.24 7.61 -22.22
CA ARG A 37 0.17 6.33 -22.82
C ARG A 37 0.93 5.52 -21.80
N VAL A 38 0.47 4.29 -21.53
CA VAL A 38 1.06 3.42 -20.51
C VAL A 38 1.82 2.30 -21.18
N VAL A 39 3.05 2.04 -20.70
CA VAL A 39 3.87 0.90 -21.13
C VAL A 39 4.43 0.16 -19.91
N GLY A 40 4.55 -1.16 -20.01
CA GLY A 40 5.10 -1.97 -18.92
C GLY A 40 5.54 -3.36 -19.39
N LEU A 41 5.95 -4.20 -18.44
CA LEU A 41 6.30 -5.59 -18.71
C LEU A 41 5.07 -6.48 -18.58
N ARG A 42 5.03 -7.54 -19.39
CA ARG A 42 4.02 -8.59 -19.31
C ARG A 42 4.37 -9.57 -18.17
N ASP A 43 3.37 -9.98 -17.45
CA ASP A 43 3.41 -11.05 -16.44
C ASP A 43 2.17 -11.94 -16.51
N GLU A 44 2.06 -12.91 -15.60
CA GLU A 44 0.99 -13.90 -15.55
C GLU A 44 -0.42 -13.34 -15.33
N PHE A 45 -0.55 -12.12 -14.76
CA PHE A 45 -1.84 -11.48 -14.45
C PHE A 45 -2.22 -10.39 -15.46
N THR A 46 -1.34 -10.06 -16.39
CA THR A 46 -1.54 -8.94 -17.33
C THR A 46 -2.86 -9.04 -18.09
N GLU A 47 -3.22 -10.22 -18.61
CA GLU A 47 -4.47 -10.41 -19.36
C GLU A 47 -5.71 -10.32 -18.45
N ALA A 48 -5.61 -10.88 -17.24
CA ALA A 48 -6.72 -10.86 -16.29
C ALA A 48 -7.02 -9.42 -15.80
N ASP A 49 -5.99 -8.59 -15.72
CA ASP A 49 -6.11 -7.21 -15.21
C ASP A 49 -6.27 -6.16 -16.32
N ALA A 50 -6.16 -6.56 -17.60
CA ALA A 50 -6.25 -5.62 -18.74
C ALA A 50 -7.53 -4.78 -18.73
N GLY A 51 -8.67 -5.38 -18.37
CA GLY A 51 -9.96 -4.70 -18.28
C GLY A 51 -10.00 -3.58 -17.23
N SER A 52 -9.21 -3.68 -16.17
CA SER A 52 -9.16 -2.70 -15.09
C SER A 52 -8.60 -1.34 -15.49
N TRP A 53 -7.83 -1.27 -16.59
CA TRP A 53 -7.27 -0.03 -17.15
C TRP A 53 -8.29 0.80 -17.95
N GLY A 54 -9.49 0.26 -18.21
CA GLY A 54 -10.53 0.95 -18.97
C GLY A 54 -10.06 1.36 -20.37
N ALA A 55 -10.11 2.65 -20.69
CA ALA A 55 -9.71 3.18 -22.00
C ALA A 55 -8.18 3.23 -22.23
N LEU A 56 -7.34 3.14 -21.18
CA LEU A 56 -5.89 3.35 -21.30
C LEU A 56 -5.17 2.26 -22.08
N ARG A 57 -5.58 1.00 -21.99
CA ARG A 57 -5.00 -0.15 -22.69
C ARG A 57 -3.47 -0.12 -22.74
N PRO A 58 -2.77 -0.49 -21.65
CA PRO A 58 -1.31 -0.48 -21.59
C PRO A 58 -0.69 -1.33 -22.70
N ARG A 59 0.41 -0.84 -23.28
CA ARG A 59 1.24 -1.64 -24.19
C ARG A 59 2.29 -2.37 -23.38
N VAL A 60 2.48 -3.66 -23.64
CA VAL A 60 3.36 -4.52 -22.85
C VAL A 60 4.41 -5.20 -23.70
N ALA A 61 5.57 -5.46 -23.11
CA ALA A 61 6.64 -6.24 -23.72
C ALA A 61 6.89 -7.54 -22.93
N GLU A 62 7.18 -8.61 -23.67
CA GLU A 62 7.52 -9.91 -23.10
C GLU A 62 8.89 -9.86 -22.39
N VAL A 63 8.95 -10.49 -21.21
CA VAL A 63 10.18 -10.59 -20.42
C VAL A 63 10.98 -11.81 -20.88
N PHE A 64 12.26 -11.60 -21.16
CA PHE A 64 13.22 -12.65 -21.51
C PHE A 64 14.27 -12.81 -20.40
N GLY A 65 14.54 -14.05 -20.01
CA GLY A 65 15.53 -14.37 -18.97
C GLY A 65 15.02 -14.12 -17.54
N PRO A 66 15.90 -13.81 -16.58
CA PRO A 66 15.52 -13.70 -15.19
C PRO A 66 14.50 -12.59 -14.93
N LYS A 67 13.35 -12.93 -14.34
CA LYS A 67 12.27 -11.98 -13.99
C LYS A 67 12.78 -10.78 -13.16
N GLY A 68 13.81 -10.98 -12.32
CA GLY A 68 14.41 -9.93 -11.49
C GLY A 68 15.14 -8.83 -12.26
N ILE A 69 15.57 -9.09 -13.51
CA ILE A 69 16.19 -8.09 -14.40
C ILE A 69 15.11 -7.38 -15.23
N GLY A 70 14.06 -8.10 -15.61
CA GLY A 70 12.95 -7.57 -16.41
C GLY A 70 13.40 -7.16 -17.83
N TYR A 71 14.41 -7.81 -18.40
CA TYR A 71 14.82 -7.53 -19.77
C TYR A 71 13.71 -7.90 -20.74
N ALA A 72 13.36 -6.96 -21.62
CA ALA A 72 12.30 -7.15 -22.60
C ALA A 72 12.76 -6.63 -23.97
N GLN A 73 12.94 -7.54 -24.91
CA GLN A 73 13.30 -7.19 -26.28
C GLN A 73 12.14 -6.36 -26.90
N GLY A 74 12.49 -5.23 -27.54
CA GLY A 74 11.50 -4.34 -28.15
C GLY A 74 10.85 -3.34 -27.19
N PHE A 75 11.08 -3.43 -25.87
CA PHE A 75 10.49 -2.48 -24.90
C PHE A 75 10.83 -1.01 -25.24
N ALA A 76 12.08 -0.75 -25.62
CA ALA A 76 12.50 0.61 -26.02
C ALA A 76 11.72 1.15 -27.23
N GLY A 77 11.22 0.27 -28.11
CA GLY A 77 10.35 0.64 -29.23
C GLY A 77 8.94 1.03 -28.84
N LEU A 78 8.50 0.69 -27.62
CA LEU A 78 7.23 1.12 -27.06
C LEU A 78 7.28 2.55 -26.49
N LEU A 79 8.49 3.10 -26.28
CA LEU A 79 8.68 4.42 -25.70
C LEU A 79 8.50 5.49 -26.77
N ASP A 80 7.30 6.03 -26.87
CA ASP A 80 6.96 7.07 -27.85
C ASP A 80 7.83 8.31 -27.66
N THR A 81 8.31 8.88 -28.77
CA THR A 81 9.12 10.09 -28.76
C THR A 81 8.31 11.35 -29.06
N ASP A 82 7.06 11.22 -29.46
CA ASP A 82 6.12 12.31 -29.77
C ASP A 82 5.31 12.81 -28.55
N VAL A 83 5.63 12.30 -27.34
CA VAL A 83 5.06 12.77 -26.07
C VAL A 83 5.81 13.99 -25.53
N ASP A 84 5.21 14.75 -24.64
CA ASP A 84 5.79 15.96 -24.07
C ASP A 84 6.74 15.66 -22.90
N LEU A 85 6.41 14.62 -22.09
CA LEU A 85 7.21 14.16 -20.94
C LEU A 85 7.05 12.66 -20.72
N ALA A 86 7.93 12.10 -19.87
CA ALA A 86 7.77 10.75 -19.34
C ALA A 86 7.62 10.76 -17.80
N TYR A 87 6.81 9.83 -17.29
CA TYR A 87 6.66 9.51 -15.89
C TYR A 87 7.04 8.05 -15.67
N ALA A 88 7.94 7.76 -14.73
CA ALA A 88 8.46 6.43 -14.47
C ALA A 88 8.25 6.02 -13.02
N ALA A 89 7.39 5.02 -12.78
CA ALA A 89 7.19 4.37 -11.49
C ALA A 89 7.96 3.03 -11.44
N THR A 90 9.24 3.08 -11.78
CA THR A 90 10.14 1.92 -11.85
C THR A 90 11.58 2.34 -11.60
N LEU A 91 12.34 1.58 -10.81
CA LEU A 91 13.73 1.92 -10.47
C LEU A 91 14.74 0.81 -10.67
N TRP A 92 14.34 -0.45 -10.63
CA TRP A 92 15.29 -1.54 -10.40
C TRP A 92 15.42 -2.52 -11.57
N LYS A 93 14.52 -2.43 -12.58
CA LYS A 93 14.50 -3.33 -13.73
C LYS A 93 14.78 -2.61 -15.04
N TYR A 94 14.86 -3.36 -16.11
CA TYR A 94 15.14 -2.89 -17.45
C TYR A 94 14.31 -1.68 -17.94
N PRO A 95 13.02 -1.54 -17.61
CA PRO A 95 12.25 -0.34 -17.96
C PRO A 95 12.89 0.96 -17.48
N SER A 96 13.55 0.95 -16.30
CA SER A 96 14.28 2.12 -15.79
C SER A 96 15.44 2.54 -16.73
N TRP A 97 16.18 1.57 -17.23
CA TRP A 97 17.26 1.83 -18.19
C TRP A 97 16.70 2.29 -19.54
N ALA A 98 15.61 1.70 -20.00
CA ALA A 98 14.98 2.08 -21.26
C ALA A 98 14.48 3.53 -21.25
N VAL A 99 13.81 3.96 -20.17
CA VAL A 99 13.32 5.35 -20.03
C VAL A 99 14.47 6.35 -19.88
N LEU A 100 15.60 5.96 -19.26
CA LEU A 100 16.79 6.79 -19.22
C LEU A 100 17.34 7.04 -20.64
N ASN A 101 17.45 6.00 -21.45
CA ASN A 101 17.90 6.14 -22.84
C ASN A 101 16.92 6.97 -23.68
N TRP A 102 15.63 6.82 -23.43
CA TRP A 102 14.61 7.68 -24.03
C TRP A 102 14.82 9.16 -23.64
N GLN A 103 15.06 9.46 -22.36
CA GLN A 103 15.34 10.81 -21.87
C GLN A 103 16.62 11.39 -22.51
N LYS A 104 17.70 10.59 -22.60
CA LYS A 104 18.95 11.00 -23.27
C LYS A 104 18.72 11.35 -24.74
N LYS A 105 17.91 10.57 -25.45
CA LYS A 105 17.61 10.74 -26.86
C LYS A 105 16.71 11.94 -27.13
N THR A 106 15.73 12.17 -26.29
CA THR A 106 14.69 13.20 -26.52
C THR A 106 14.97 14.53 -25.84
N GLY A 107 15.76 14.53 -24.75
CA GLY A 107 15.97 15.69 -23.91
C GLY A 107 14.74 16.15 -23.13
N LYS A 108 13.61 15.41 -23.19
CA LYS A 108 12.33 15.79 -22.59
C LYS A 108 12.30 15.53 -21.09
N PRO A 109 11.42 16.24 -20.33
CA PRO A 109 11.29 16.04 -18.90
C PRO A 109 10.99 14.57 -18.52
N LEU A 110 11.61 14.11 -17.42
CA LEU A 110 11.39 12.81 -16.82
C LEU A 110 11.02 13.01 -15.34
N VAL A 111 9.82 12.60 -14.96
CA VAL A 111 9.38 12.49 -13.57
C VAL A 111 9.63 11.06 -13.10
N VAL A 112 10.24 10.88 -11.93
CA VAL A 112 10.48 9.56 -11.32
C VAL A 112 9.73 9.46 -10.01
N ALA A 113 8.93 8.41 -9.84
CA ALA A 113 8.23 8.06 -8.60
C ALA A 113 8.85 6.80 -7.98
N PRO A 114 9.61 6.92 -6.88
CA PRO A 114 10.34 5.80 -6.29
C PRO A 114 9.48 4.80 -5.52
N HIS A 115 8.30 5.19 -5.04
CA HIS A 115 7.39 4.35 -4.24
C HIS A 115 8.07 3.66 -3.04
N GLY A 116 8.83 4.42 -2.25
CA GLY A 116 9.55 3.91 -1.08
C GLY A 116 10.81 3.11 -1.41
N SER A 117 11.18 2.96 -2.68
CA SER A 117 12.35 2.14 -3.08
C SER A 117 13.70 2.72 -2.68
N LEU A 118 13.75 4.00 -2.28
CA LEU A 118 14.95 4.71 -1.80
C LEU A 118 15.00 4.82 -0.27
N ASP A 119 14.02 4.28 0.44
CA ASP A 119 14.01 4.24 1.89
C ASP A 119 15.18 3.39 2.44
N ALA A 120 15.71 3.77 3.61
CA ALA A 120 16.87 3.12 4.24
C ALA A 120 16.64 1.61 4.46
N TRP A 121 15.43 1.23 4.88
CA TRP A 121 15.06 -0.17 5.03
C TRP A 121 15.08 -0.91 3.68
N ALA A 122 14.48 -0.32 2.63
CA ALA A 122 14.45 -0.90 1.29
C ALA A 122 15.86 -1.02 0.69
N LEU A 123 16.77 -0.10 0.99
CA LEU A 123 18.17 -0.13 0.53
C LEU A 123 18.99 -1.20 1.26
N ASN A 124 18.72 -1.44 2.54
CA ASN A 124 19.42 -2.43 3.36
C ASN A 124 19.02 -3.87 3.02
N ASN A 125 17.79 -4.08 2.57
CA ASN A 125 17.31 -5.39 2.14
C ASN A 125 17.83 -5.72 0.72
N SER A 126 18.64 -6.78 0.57
CA SER A 126 19.29 -7.19 -0.70
C SER A 126 20.51 -6.36 -1.12
N ARG A 127 21.38 -5.98 -0.17
CA ARG A 127 22.57 -5.10 -0.38
C ARG A 127 23.42 -5.43 -1.58
N TRP A 128 23.74 -6.70 -1.86
CA TRP A 128 24.70 -7.03 -2.91
C TRP A 128 24.11 -6.98 -4.33
N LYS A 129 22.88 -7.44 -4.53
CA LYS A 129 22.18 -7.40 -5.83
C LYS A 129 21.88 -5.96 -6.24
N LYS A 130 21.45 -5.14 -5.26
CA LYS A 130 21.17 -3.71 -5.49
C LYS A 130 22.44 -2.89 -5.71
N ARG A 131 23.56 -3.21 -5.04
CA ARG A 131 24.85 -2.54 -5.26
C ARG A 131 25.40 -2.78 -6.66
N LEU A 132 25.29 -3.99 -7.21
CA LEU A 132 25.71 -4.29 -8.59
C LEU A 132 24.83 -3.56 -9.61
N ALA A 133 23.50 -3.55 -9.44
CA ALA A 133 22.59 -2.82 -10.33
C ALA A 133 22.76 -1.30 -10.20
N ALA A 134 23.02 -0.79 -8.99
CA ALA A 134 23.27 0.63 -8.74
C ALA A 134 24.55 1.13 -9.41
N TRP A 135 25.59 0.29 -9.50
CA TRP A 135 26.89 0.69 -10.05
C TRP A 135 26.85 0.94 -11.56
N PHE A 136 25.97 0.25 -12.30
CA PHE A 136 26.01 0.34 -13.77
C PHE A 136 24.98 1.29 -14.39
N PHE A 137 23.78 1.51 -13.79
CA PHE A 137 22.71 2.19 -14.55
C PHE A 137 21.82 3.14 -13.75
N LYS A 138 21.73 2.98 -12.44
CA LYS A 138 20.71 3.62 -11.61
C LYS A 138 20.98 5.10 -11.32
N ASP A 139 22.20 5.41 -10.94
CA ASP A 139 22.55 6.77 -10.50
C ASP A 139 22.39 7.79 -11.63
N GLU A 140 22.61 7.37 -12.88
CA GLU A 140 22.44 8.26 -14.02
C GLU A 140 20.97 8.58 -14.30
N GLN A 141 20.07 7.59 -14.22
CA GLN A 141 18.62 7.83 -14.35
C GLN A 141 18.14 8.80 -13.27
N LEU A 142 18.50 8.51 -12.03
CA LEU A 142 18.10 9.33 -10.90
C LEU A 142 18.66 10.77 -11.02
N ARG A 143 19.91 10.92 -11.45
CA ARG A 143 20.51 12.23 -11.67
C ARG A 143 19.95 13.00 -12.85
N ARG A 144 19.36 12.32 -13.82
CA ARG A 144 18.72 12.93 -15.01
C ARG A 144 17.23 13.19 -14.84
N ALA A 145 16.62 12.71 -13.77
CA ALA A 145 15.25 13.06 -13.46
C ALA A 145 15.09 14.57 -13.40
N SER A 146 14.09 15.09 -14.07
CA SER A 146 13.72 16.52 -13.99
C SER A 146 13.05 16.83 -12.67
N CYS A 147 12.28 15.84 -12.14
CA CYS A 147 11.60 15.92 -10.85
C CYS A 147 11.39 14.53 -10.28
N PHE A 148 11.37 14.43 -8.94
CA PHE A 148 10.87 13.27 -8.22
C PHE A 148 9.47 13.56 -7.69
N ARG A 149 8.55 12.62 -7.89
CA ARG A 149 7.28 12.58 -7.17
C ARG A 149 7.48 11.74 -5.91
N ALA A 150 7.50 12.37 -4.75
CA ALA A 150 7.49 11.68 -3.47
C ALA A 150 6.05 11.54 -2.97
N LEU A 151 5.72 10.43 -2.32
CA LEU A 151 4.37 10.17 -1.81
C LEU A 151 4.12 10.87 -0.46
N CYS A 152 5.19 11.15 0.29
CA CYS A 152 5.15 11.83 1.59
C CYS A 152 6.47 12.57 1.84
N VAL A 153 6.52 13.38 2.90
CA VAL A 153 7.72 14.13 3.29
C VAL A 153 8.88 13.18 3.61
N ALA A 154 8.62 12.07 4.31
CA ALA A 154 9.66 11.09 4.64
C ALA A 154 10.31 10.46 3.40
N GLU A 155 9.53 10.20 2.34
CA GLU A 155 10.11 9.75 1.07
C GLU A 155 10.93 10.85 0.39
N ALA A 156 10.50 12.12 0.47
CA ALA A 156 11.29 13.24 -0.01
C ALA A 156 12.63 13.36 0.73
N ASP A 157 12.62 13.16 2.04
CA ASP A 157 13.83 13.14 2.88
C ASP A 157 14.73 11.95 2.51
N ALA A 158 14.17 10.78 2.26
CA ALA A 158 14.91 9.60 1.80
C ALA A 158 15.58 9.84 0.44
N ILE A 159 14.90 10.50 -0.50
CA ILE A 159 15.47 10.91 -1.78
C ILE A 159 16.65 11.89 -1.56
N ARG A 160 16.52 12.84 -0.66
CA ARG A 160 17.61 13.77 -0.29
C ARG A 160 18.77 13.06 0.38
N ALA A 161 18.50 12.14 1.31
CA ALA A 161 19.52 11.34 2.01
C ALA A 161 20.29 10.42 1.04
N TYR A 162 19.66 9.97 -0.05
CA TYR A 162 20.32 9.23 -1.12
C TYR A 162 21.32 10.09 -1.90
N GLY A 163 21.33 11.41 -1.74
CA GLY A 163 22.24 12.35 -2.39
C GLY A 163 21.68 13.01 -3.66
N LEU A 164 20.40 12.90 -3.92
CA LEU A 164 19.73 13.50 -5.09
C LEU A 164 19.32 14.94 -4.76
N ARG A 165 19.58 15.87 -5.69
CA ARG A 165 19.36 17.31 -5.49
C ARG A 165 18.31 17.91 -6.44
N GLN A 166 17.78 17.11 -7.36
CA GLN A 166 16.73 17.52 -8.29
C GLN A 166 15.49 17.99 -7.55
N ARG A 167 14.59 18.66 -8.25
CA ARG A 167 13.28 19.00 -7.71
C ARG A 167 12.58 17.78 -7.14
N ILE A 168 11.95 17.92 -5.99
CA ILE A 168 11.05 16.93 -5.40
C ILE A 168 9.71 17.61 -5.20
N GLU A 169 8.66 16.97 -5.66
CA GLU A 169 7.29 17.37 -5.41
C GLU A 169 6.59 16.29 -4.59
N VAL A 170 6.00 16.69 -3.47
CA VAL A 170 5.24 15.74 -2.63
C VAL A 170 3.81 15.69 -3.14
N VAL A 171 3.51 14.62 -3.88
CA VAL A 171 2.18 14.33 -4.42
C VAL A 171 1.80 12.93 -3.97
N PRO A 172 0.92 12.79 -2.97
CA PRO A 172 0.57 11.48 -2.41
C PRO A 172 -0.21 10.61 -3.39
N ASN A 173 -0.49 9.36 -2.99
CA ASN A 173 -1.48 8.55 -3.66
C ASN A 173 -2.88 8.99 -3.25
N GLY A 174 -3.85 8.76 -4.14
CA GLY A 174 -5.25 8.98 -3.86
C GLY A 174 -5.98 7.69 -3.48
N VAL A 175 -7.24 7.84 -3.15
CA VAL A 175 -8.17 6.72 -2.94
C VAL A 175 -9.54 7.09 -3.50
N GLU A 176 -10.31 6.09 -3.92
CA GLU A 176 -11.72 6.28 -4.28
C GLU A 176 -12.56 6.43 -3.02
N LEU A 177 -13.53 7.34 -3.07
CA LEU A 177 -14.52 7.48 -2.01
C LEU A 177 -15.69 6.54 -2.29
N PRO A 178 -15.92 5.53 -1.45
CA PRO A 178 -17.09 4.67 -1.60
C PRO A 178 -18.37 5.44 -1.30
N ASP A 179 -19.44 5.07 -2.01
CA ASP A 179 -20.79 5.47 -1.60
C ASP A 179 -21.20 4.65 -0.36
N LEU A 180 -21.36 5.35 0.76
CA LEU A 180 -21.80 4.74 2.02
C LEU A 180 -23.32 4.83 2.21
N SER A 181 -24.07 5.46 1.29
CA SER A 181 -25.53 5.57 1.36
C SER A 181 -26.23 4.26 0.98
N THR A 182 -25.55 3.37 0.26
CA THR A 182 -26.06 2.05 -0.13
C THR A 182 -25.68 0.96 0.86
N THR A 183 -25.68 1.24 2.15
CA THR A 183 -25.69 0.17 3.13
C THR A 183 -27.02 -0.55 3.02
N GLU A 184 -27.09 -1.66 2.28
CA GLU A 184 -27.89 -2.77 2.73
C GLU A 184 -27.46 -3.00 4.17
N ASP A 185 -28.38 -2.84 5.11
CA ASP A 185 -28.14 -3.02 6.54
C ASP A 185 -27.47 -4.38 6.76
N THR A 186 -26.15 -4.44 6.70
CA THR A 186 -25.44 -5.44 7.44
C THR A 186 -25.47 -5.00 8.89
N GLU A 187 -26.72 -4.98 9.46
CA GLU A 187 -26.88 -5.07 10.88
C GLU A 187 -26.10 -6.32 11.29
N ASN A 188 -24.92 -6.09 11.80
CA ASN A 188 -24.10 -7.11 12.44
C ASN A 188 -24.73 -7.43 13.80
N THR A 189 -25.99 -7.91 13.73
CA THR A 189 -26.89 -8.02 14.85
C THR A 189 -26.53 -9.15 15.82
N GLU A 190 -25.56 -10.02 15.50
CA GLU A 190 -25.15 -11.12 16.39
C GLU A 190 -23.65 -11.52 16.27
N GLY A 191 -22.79 -10.76 15.59
CA GLY A 191 -21.39 -11.11 15.35
C GLY A 191 -20.38 -10.38 16.24
N LYS A 192 -19.15 -10.93 16.31
CA LYS A 192 -18.01 -10.23 16.90
C LYS A 192 -17.64 -9.03 16.05
N ARG A 193 -17.22 -7.92 16.69
CA ARG A 193 -16.60 -6.78 16.02
C ARG A 193 -15.29 -7.19 15.35
N ARG A 194 -14.94 -6.54 14.25
CA ARG A 194 -13.79 -6.88 13.44
C ARG A 194 -12.73 -5.79 13.46
N LEU A 195 -11.53 -6.15 13.96
CA LEU A 195 -10.30 -5.39 13.76
C LEU A 195 -9.63 -5.91 12.49
N LEU A 196 -9.59 -5.10 11.44
CA LEU A 196 -9.09 -5.50 10.12
C LEU A 196 -7.63 -5.07 9.93
N PHE A 197 -6.78 -5.99 9.51
CA PHE A 197 -5.53 -5.73 8.80
C PHE A 197 -5.70 -6.09 7.32
N LEU A 198 -5.30 -5.20 6.44
CA LEU A 198 -5.31 -5.42 4.99
C LEU A 198 -3.97 -5.05 4.37
N GLY A 199 -3.26 -6.03 3.80
CA GLY A 199 -1.97 -5.82 3.19
C GLY A 199 -1.15 -7.09 3.07
N ARG A 200 0.03 -7.02 2.43
CA ARG A 200 0.92 -8.19 2.32
C ARG A 200 1.29 -8.72 3.70
N ILE A 201 1.20 -10.02 3.88
CA ILE A 201 1.65 -10.69 5.10
C ILE A 201 3.17 -10.86 5.00
N HIS A 202 3.90 -9.99 5.69
CA HIS A 202 5.36 -9.89 5.63
C HIS A 202 5.89 -9.38 6.98
N PRO A 203 7.07 -9.80 7.47
CA PRO A 203 7.61 -9.37 8.76
C PRO A 203 7.59 -7.85 8.99
N LYS A 204 7.90 -7.05 7.96
CA LYS A 204 7.87 -5.58 8.07
C LYS A 204 6.50 -4.99 8.45
N LYS A 205 5.42 -5.77 8.35
CA LYS A 205 4.06 -5.33 8.68
C LYS A 205 3.73 -5.42 10.17
N GLY A 206 4.67 -5.94 10.99
CA GLY A 206 4.55 -5.90 12.45
C GLY A 206 3.46 -6.78 13.06
N LEU A 207 2.94 -7.77 12.29
CA LEU A 207 1.85 -8.63 12.74
C LEU A 207 2.22 -9.53 13.93
N VAL A 208 3.50 -9.85 14.12
CA VAL A 208 3.98 -10.60 15.30
C VAL A 208 3.67 -9.82 16.59
N GLY A 209 4.03 -8.53 16.65
CA GLY A 209 3.73 -7.66 17.79
C GLY A 209 2.23 -7.48 18.00
N ALA A 210 1.48 -7.34 16.90
CA ALA A 210 0.01 -7.23 16.95
C ALA A 210 -0.65 -8.47 17.56
N LEU A 211 -0.23 -9.67 17.17
CA LEU A 211 -0.77 -10.93 17.70
C LEU A 211 -0.40 -11.14 19.18
N ARG A 212 0.80 -10.76 19.61
CA ARG A 212 1.20 -10.82 21.03
C ARG A 212 0.33 -9.88 21.87
N ALA A 213 0.20 -8.61 21.47
CA ALA A 213 -0.66 -7.66 22.15
C ALA A 213 -2.13 -8.10 22.16
N TRP A 214 -2.60 -8.69 21.06
CA TRP A 214 -3.94 -9.27 20.95
C TRP A 214 -4.15 -10.41 21.95
N ALA A 215 -3.19 -11.34 22.05
CA ALA A 215 -3.25 -12.46 22.99
C ALA A 215 -3.28 -12.00 24.44
N ASP A 216 -2.45 -11.02 24.81
CA ASP A 216 -2.42 -10.47 26.16
C ASP A 216 -3.75 -9.85 26.56
N ILE A 217 -4.42 -9.17 25.63
CA ILE A 217 -5.75 -8.59 25.86
C ILE A 217 -6.82 -9.69 25.98
N GLN A 218 -6.80 -10.69 25.10
CA GLN A 218 -7.77 -11.80 25.13
C GLN A 218 -7.62 -12.71 26.37
N ASN A 219 -6.38 -12.90 26.82
CA ASN A 219 -6.04 -13.77 27.94
C ASN A 219 -6.07 -13.03 29.31
N SER A 220 -6.10 -11.68 29.29
CA SER A 220 -6.16 -10.93 30.54
C SER A 220 -7.48 -11.21 31.25
N ASN A 221 -7.40 -11.59 32.55
CA ASN A 221 -8.55 -11.74 33.45
C ASN A 221 -9.22 -10.39 33.81
N SER A 222 -8.74 -9.32 33.22
CA SER A 222 -9.31 -7.98 33.35
C SER A 222 -10.73 -7.99 32.80
N LYS A 223 -11.69 -7.57 33.62
CA LYS A 223 -13.15 -7.59 33.39
C LYS A 223 -13.62 -6.66 32.23
N THR A 224 -12.80 -6.41 31.24
CA THR A 224 -13.22 -5.74 30.01
C THR A 224 -14.04 -6.74 29.19
N GLN A 225 -15.36 -6.79 29.46
CA GLN A 225 -16.33 -7.58 28.72
C GLN A 225 -16.26 -7.36 27.20
N ASN A 226 -15.64 -6.27 26.76
CA ASN A 226 -15.59 -5.86 25.37
C ASN A 226 -14.55 -6.62 24.53
N SER A 227 -13.42 -7.09 25.11
CA SER A 227 -12.36 -7.75 24.30
C SER A 227 -12.80 -9.05 23.65
N LYS A 228 -13.65 -9.85 24.36
CA LYS A 228 -14.20 -11.11 23.82
C LYS A 228 -15.22 -10.93 22.69
N GLN A 229 -15.65 -9.68 22.46
CA GLN A 229 -16.58 -9.32 21.39
C GLN A 229 -15.86 -8.96 20.08
N TRP A 230 -14.53 -9.01 20.05
CA TRP A 230 -13.74 -8.66 18.90
C TRP A 230 -13.05 -9.88 18.27
N GLN A 231 -12.80 -9.76 16.98
CA GLN A 231 -12.08 -10.71 16.16
C GLN A 231 -11.03 -10.00 15.35
N PHE A 232 -9.80 -10.54 15.31
CA PHE A 232 -8.74 -9.98 14.49
C PHE A 232 -8.77 -10.61 13.11
N VAL A 233 -9.04 -9.83 12.07
CA VAL A 233 -9.13 -10.27 10.69
C VAL A 233 -7.86 -9.84 9.95
N ILE A 234 -7.12 -10.82 9.43
CA ILE A 234 -5.88 -10.63 8.67
C ILE A 234 -6.17 -11.05 7.23
N ALA A 235 -6.21 -10.07 6.33
CA ALA A 235 -6.41 -10.32 4.91
C ALA A 235 -5.22 -9.80 4.10
N GLY A 236 -4.68 -10.66 3.23
CA GLY A 236 -3.58 -10.28 2.39
C GLY A 236 -2.81 -11.42 1.79
N TRP A 237 -1.87 -11.04 0.96
CA TRP A 237 -1.01 -11.95 0.24
C TRP A 237 0.14 -12.43 1.13
N ASP A 238 0.28 -13.74 1.31
CA ASP A 238 1.42 -14.32 2.03
C ASP A 238 2.71 -14.15 1.21
N GLN A 239 3.70 -13.55 1.84
CA GLN A 239 5.02 -13.40 1.25
C GLN A 239 6.03 -14.21 2.06
N GLU A 240 6.71 -15.14 1.38
CA GLU A 240 7.79 -15.96 1.95
C GLU A 240 7.37 -16.92 3.08
N GLY A 241 6.07 -17.25 3.18
CA GLY A 241 5.56 -18.20 4.18
C GLY A 241 5.30 -17.62 5.56
N HIS A 242 5.33 -16.28 5.71
CA HIS A 242 5.15 -15.60 6.99
C HIS A 242 3.76 -15.85 7.62
N GLU A 243 2.74 -16.09 6.82
CA GLU A 243 1.40 -16.49 7.33
C GLU A 243 1.48 -17.79 8.15
N GLY A 244 2.30 -18.75 7.71
CA GLY A 244 2.54 -20.00 8.44
C GLY A 244 3.16 -19.76 9.82
N GLU A 245 4.14 -18.85 9.91
CA GLU A 245 4.77 -18.45 11.17
C GLU A 245 3.77 -17.78 12.12
N LEU A 246 2.92 -16.87 11.61
CA LEU A 246 1.88 -16.19 12.38
C LEU A 246 0.83 -17.18 12.93
N LYS A 247 0.45 -18.19 12.15
CA LYS A 247 -0.46 -19.26 12.60
C LYS A 247 0.17 -20.12 13.69
N GLY A 248 1.45 -20.45 13.58
CA GLY A 248 2.23 -21.11 14.62
C GLY A 248 2.23 -20.29 15.91
N LEU A 249 2.53 -19.00 15.81
CA LEU A 249 2.50 -18.06 16.93
C LEU A 249 1.13 -17.98 17.60
N CYS A 250 0.02 -17.98 16.83
CA CYS A 250 -1.32 -18.04 17.41
C CYS A 250 -1.49 -19.27 18.33
N GLY A 251 -1.01 -20.44 17.88
CA GLY A 251 -1.05 -21.66 18.69
C GLY A 251 -0.23 -21.55 19.98
N GLU A 252 0.98 -20.97 19.90
CA GLU A 252 1.85 -20.74 21.08
C GLU A 252 1.21 -19.77 22.09
N LEU A 253 0.50 -18.75 21.58
CA LEU A 253 -0.19 -17.74 22.39
C LEU A 253 -1.58 -18.19 22.89
N GLY A 254 -2.03 -19.41 22.55
CA GLY A 254 -3.36 -19.92 22.93
C GLY A 254 -4.53 -19.28 22.19
N LEU A 255 -4.29 -18.61 21.06
CA LEU A 255 -5.30 -18.00 20.21
C LEU A 255 -5.91 -19.02 19.25
N LYS A 256 -7.24 -18.98 19.09
CA LYS A 256 -7.95 -19.83 18.12
C LYS A 256 -7.88 -19.16 16.74
N ALA A 257 -7.07 -19.72 15.84
CA ALA A 257 -6.92 -19.24 14.48
C ALA A 257 -7.78 -20.03 13.49
N PHE A 258 -8.48 -19.33 12.59
CA PHE A 258 -9.17 -19.89 11.43
C PHE A 258 -8.45 -19.46 10.13
N SER A 259 -8.45 -20.34 9.11
CA SER A 259 -7.90 -20.00 7.78
C SER A 259 -8.82 -20.47 6.68
N SER A 260 -9.21 -19.58 5.79
CA SER A 260 -10.05 -19.90 4.63
C SER A 260 -9.32 -20.75 3.57
N ALA A 261 -8.01 -20.66 3.48
CA ALA A 261 -7.20 -21.32 2.45
C ALA A 261 -6.93 -22.82 2.66
N ARG A 262 -7.49 -23.48 3.69
CA ARG A 262 -7.13 -24.85 4.08
C ARG A 262 -8.27 -25.80 4.37
N GLN A 263 -9.41 -25.68 3.70
CA GLN A 263 -10.46 -26.71 3.87
C GLN A 263 -10.18 -28.06 3.15
N GLU A 264 -9.18 -28.15 2.28
CA GLU A 264 -9.02 -29.34 1.45
C GLU A 264 -8.16 -30.48 2.01
N ASN A 265 -7.29 -30.31 3.02
CA ASN A 265 -6.35 -31.40 3.34
C ASN A 265 -5.90 -31.63 4.79
N LEU A 266 -6.52 -31.10 5.84
CA LEU A 266 -6.11 -31.46 7.20
C LEU A 266 -7.29 -31.76 8.13
N LYS A 267 -7.31 -33.01 8.67
CA LYS A 267 -8.19 -33.48 9.75
C LYS A 267 -7.89 -32.81 11.13
N LEU A 268 -7.47 -31.58 11.17
CA LEU A 268 -7.36 -30.80 12.39
C LEU A 268 -8.71 -30.13 12.68
N LYS A 269 -9.21 -30.22 13.91
CA LYS A 269 -10.38 -29.49 14.40
C LYS A 269 -10.05 -27.98 14.39
N THR A 270 -10.20 -27.33 13.23
CA THR A 270 -10.15 -25.86 13.16
C THR A 270 -11.44 -25.30 13.78
N PRO A 271 -11.36 -24.25 14.59
CA PRO A 271 -12.56 -23.56 15.10
C PRO A 271 -13.41 -23.06 13.93
N SER A 272 -14.73 -22.93 14.14
CA SER A 272 -15.55 -22.22 13.17
C SER A 272 -15.11 -20.74 13.07
N PRO A 273 -15.37 -20.05 11.95
CA PRO A 273 -15.02 -18.62 11.81
C PRO A 273 -15.54 -17.76 12.96
N GLU A 274 -16.75 -18.06 13.45
CA GLU A 274 -17.40 -17.31 14.54
C GLU A 274 -16.74 -17.56 15.90
N ALA A 275 -16.16 -18.75 16.09
CA ALA A 275 -15.48 -19.12 17.34
C ALA A 275 -14.00 -18.74 17.36
N ALA A 276 -13.44 -18.30 16.24
CA ALA A 276 -12.04 -17.92 16.15
C ALA A 276 -11.77 -16.55 16.79
N ASP A 277 -10.55 -16.39 17.30
CA ASP A 277 -10.02 -15.12 17.81
C ASP A 277 -9.30 -14.34 16.69
N VAL A 278 -8.71 -15.11 15.73
CA VAL A 278 -7.98 -14.58 14.58
C VAL A 278 -8.45 -15.26 13.30
N LEU A 279 -8.75 -14.48 12.26
CA LEU A 279 -9.10 -14.98 10.94
C LEU A 279 -7.99 -14.66 9.93
N PHE A 280 -7.51 -15.65 9.21
CA PHE A 280 -6.64 -15.50 8.04
C PHE A 280 -7.47 -15.77 6.78
N LEU A 281 -7.77 -14.71 6.00
CA LEU A 281 -8.70 -14.80 4.88
C LEU A 281 -8.01 -14.91 3.51
N GLY A 282 -6.66 -14.77 3.48
CA GLY A 282 -5.91 -14.72 2.23
C GLY A 282 -6.04 -13.37 1.52
N PRO A 283 -5.58 -13.29 0.25
CA PRO A 283 -5.63 -12.05 -0.53
C PRO A 283 -7.07 -11.68 -0.90
N ALA A 284 -7.41 -10.40 -0.77
CA ALA A 284 -8.71 -9.84 -1.11
C ALA A 284 -8.57 -8.68 -2.11
N PHE A 285 -9.35 -8.70 -3.18
CA PHE A 285 -9.36 -7.71 -4.25
C PHE A 285 -10.79 -7.34 -4.64
N GLY A 286 -10.97 -6.16 -5.26
CA GLY A 286 -12.28 -5.74 -5.79
C GLY A 286 -13.38 -5.81 -4.73
N MET A 287 -14.48 -6.49 -5.04
CA MET A 287 -15.65 -6.62 -4.16
C MET A 287 -15.35 -7.31 -2.82
N GLU A 288 -14.41 -8.27 -2.80
CA GLU A 288 -14.02 -8.94 -1.55
C GLU A 288 -13.32 -7.96 -0.59
N LYS A 289 -12.40 -7.13 -1.12
CA LYS A 289 -11.75 -6.07 -0.35
C LYS A 289 -12.78 -5.05 0.16
N GLU A 290 -13.70 -4.65 -0.69
CA GLU A 290 -14.78 -3.73 -0.33
C GLU A 290 -15.65 -4.31 0.79
N SER A 291 -16.05 -5.58 0.69
CA SER A 291 -16.82 -6.25 1.73
C SER A 291 -16.10 -6.31 3.07
N LEU A 292 -14.79 -6.57 3.06
CA LEU A 292 -13.97 -6.55 4.28
C LEU A 292 -13.94 -5.16 4.93
N LEU A 293 -13.73 -4.10 4.13
CA LEU A 293 -13.71 -2.73 4.63
C LEU A 293 -15.08 -2.29 5.16
N ARG A 294 -16.19 -2.67 4.51
CA ARG A 294 -17.56 -2.38 4.98
C ARG A 294 -17.93 -3.13 6.26
N SER A 295 -17.42 -4.34 6.43
CA SER A 295 -17.73 -5.19 7.59
C SER A 295 -16.78 -5.01 8.76
N ALA A 296 -15.77 -4.18 8.65
CA ALA A 296 -14.83 -3.89 9.72
C ALA A 296 -15.34 -2.79 10.65
N ASP A 297 -15.03 -2.89 11.96
CA ASP A 297 -15.33 -1.89 12.98
C ASP A 297 -14.12 -1.01 13.31
N ALA A 298 -12.93 -1.46 12.94
CA ALA A 298 -11.67 -0.74 13.08
C ALA A 298 -10.59 -1.32 12.15
N PHE A 299 -9.56 -0.54 11.91
CA PHE A 299 -8.43 -0.92 11.06
C PHE A 299 -7.11 -0.79 11.82
N ILE A 300 -6.15 -1.70 11.55
CA ILE A 300 -4.81 -1.67 12.14
C ILE A 300 -3.73 -1.84 11.08
N LEU A 301 -2.68 -1.00 11.17
CA LEU A 301 -1.46 -1.15 10.37
C LEU A 301 -0.21 -0.90 11.23
N PRO A 302 0.37 -1.96 11.85
CA PRO A 302 1.50 -1.85 12.77
C PRO A 302 2.85 -1.95 12.06
N SER A 303 2.98 -1.38 10.87
CA SER A 303 4.14 -1.53 10.00
C SER A 303 5.40 -0.85 10.56
N PHE A 304 6.56 -1.45 10.33
CA PHE A 304 7.88 -0.88 10.62
C PHE A 304 8.38 0.08 9.53
N SER A 305 7.80 0.05 8.34
CA SER A 305 8.16 0.93 7.22
C SER A 305 7.10 0.87 6.13
N GLU A 306 6.61 2.03 5.73
CA GLU A 306 5.72 2.23 4.59
C GLU A 306 6.24 3.40 3.73
N GLY A 307 5.84 3.44 2.45
CA GLY A 307 5.95 4.67 1.67
C GLY A 307 4.75 5.57 1.97
N LEU A 308 3.59 5.19 1.47
CA LEU A 308 2.28 5.73 1.81
C LEU A 308 1.27 4.57 1.73
N PRO A 309 0.75 4.07 2.85
CA PRO A 309 -0.08 2.88 2.86
C PRO A 309 -1.48 3.15 2.31
N MET A 310 -1.77 2.65 1.11
CA MET A 310 -3.10 2.73 0.50
C MET A 310 -4.20 2.19 1.41
N SER A 311 -3.91 1.10 2.14
CA SER A 311 -4.89 0.46 3.02
C SER A 311 -5.35 1.34 4.17
N VAL A 312 -4.53 2.27 4.66
CA VAL A 312 -4.95 3.28 5.65
C VAL A 312 -5.88 4.31 5.00
N LEU A 313 -5.53 4.80 3.80
CA LEU A 313 -6.39 5.74 3.06
C LEU A 313 -7.74 5.09 2.72
N GLU A 314 -7.72 3.82 2.32
CA GLU A 314 -8.94 3.03 2.07
C GLU A 314 -9.77 2.88 3.35
N ALA A 315 -9.15 2.51 4.47
CA ALA A 315 -9.86 2.41 5.76
C ALA A 315 -10.52 3.73 6.15
N TRP A 316 -9.82 4.85 6.02
CA TRP A 316 -10.40 6.18 6.26
C TRP A 316 -11.51 6.53 5.27
N ALA A 317 -11.38 6.16 3.98
CA ALA A 317 -12.44 6.37 2.99
C ALA A 317 -13.74 5.65 3.37
N TYR A 318 -13.64 4.49 4.04
CA TYR A 318 -14.78 3.75 4.60
C TYR A 318 -15.21 4.25 5.99
N GLY A 319 -14.56 5.30 6.53
CA GLY A 319 -14.90 5.86 7.83
C GLY A 319 -14.48 4.97 9.01
N LEU A 320 -13.46 4.13 8.83
CA LEU A 320 -12.94 3.28 9.91
C LEU A 320 -12.01 4.06 10.83
N PRO A 321 -12.11 3.88 12.16
CA PRO A 321 -11.07 4.30 13.08
C PRO A 321 -9.80 3.49 12.83
N VAL A 322 -8.64 4.15 12.85
CA VAL A 322 -7.36 3.54 12.49
C VAL A 322 -6.41 3.51 13.68
N LEU A 323 -5.73 2.38 13.84
CA LEU A 323 -4.59 2.20 14.73
C LEU A 323 -3.35 1.97 13.88
N MET A 324 -2.35 2.86 13.94
CA MET A 324 -1.18 2.76 13.08
C MET A 324 0.09 3.28 13.74
N THR A 325 1.24 2.89 13.18
CA THR A 325 2.54 3.39 13.60
C THR A 325 2.91 4.69 12.88
N PRO A 326 3.81 5.52 13.45
CA PRO A 326 4.35 6.71 12.77
C PRO A 326 5.03 6.39 11.43
N GLU A 327 5.55 5.17 11.28
CA GLU A 327 6.20 4.65 10.07
C GLU A 327 5.24 4.46 8.89
N CYS A 328 3.94 4.68 9.11
CA CYS A 328 2.95 4.83 8.04
C CYS A 328 3.04 6.19 7.31
N HIS A 329 3.80 7.14 7.84
CA HIS A 329 4.06 8.46 7.24
C HIS A 329 2.80 9.27 6.91
N LEU A 330 1.77 9.15 7.76
CA LEU A 330 0.51 9.87 7.70
C LEU A 330 0.27 10.69 8.99
N PRO A 331 1.16 11.65 9.31
CA PRO A 331 1.07 12.45 10.54
C PRO A 331 -0.25 13.23 10.65
N GLU A 332 -0.88 13.53 9.51
CA GLU A 332 -2.19 14.19 9.46
C GLU A 332 -3.28 13.37 10.17
N GLY A 333 -3.17 12.04 10.15
CA GLY A 333 -4.09 11.14 10.83
C GLY A 333 -4.06 11.34 12.34
N PHE A 334 -2.88 11.49 12.93
CA PHE A 334 -2.71 11.79 14.35
C PHE A 334 -3.15 13.22 14.68
N ALA A 335 -2.71 14.20 13.88
CA ALA A 335 -3.04 15.61 14.08
C ALA A 335 -4.55 15.89 14.02
N SER A 336 -5.30 15.16 13.19
CA SER A 336 -6.76 15.27 13.08
C SER A 336 -7.52 14.34 14.03
N SER A 337 -6.84 13.55 14.86
CA SER A 337 -7.42 12.47 15.67
C SER A 337 -8.25 11.48 14.85
N ALA A 338 -7.80 11.18 13.64
CA ALA A 338 -8.35 10.15 12.74
C ALA A 338 -7.65 8.80 12.96
N ALA A 339 -6.55 8.78 13.70
CA ALA A 339 -5.83 7.57 14.08
C ALA A 339 -5.30 7.65 15.51
N LEU A 340 -5.16 6.47 16.13
CA LEU A 340 -4.37 6.28 17.34
C LEU A 340 -2.96 5.84 16.96
N GLU A 341 -1.98 6.40 17.66
CA GLU A 341 -0.58 6.01 17.52
C GLU A 341 -0.29 4.74 18.31
N ILE A 342 0.37 3.79 17.67
CA ILE A 342 1.06 2.67 18.32
C ILE A 342 2.53 2.73 17.96
N ARG A 343 3.39 2.27 18.85
CA ARG A 343 4.81 2.16 18.57
C ARG A 343 5.17 0.70 18.35
N SER A 344 5.69 0.40 17.17
CA SER A 344 6.32 -0.88 16.90
C SER A 344 7.66 -0.91 17.64
N GLY A 345 7.77 -1.73 18.69
CA GLY A 345 9.07 -2.00 19.28
C GLY A 345 9.91 -2.85 18.34
N GLU A 346 11.20 -2.53 18.19
CA GLU A 346 12.16 -3.52 17.73
C GLU A 346 12.07 -4.75 18.64
N GLU A 347 12.17 -5.96 18.10
CA GLU A 347 12.10 -7.19 18.86
C GLU A 347 13.06 -7.11 20.07
N GLY A 348 12.49 -6.99 21.28
CA GLY A 348 13.22 -7.08 22.56
C GLY A 348 13.67 -5.77 23.23
N GLY A 349 13.28 -4.60 22.76
CA GLY A 349 13.56 -3.34 23.45
C GLY A 349 12.63 -3.11 24.65
N PRO A 350 13.13 -2.68 25.84
CA PRO A 350 12.28 -2.36 26.99
C PRO A 350 11.37 -1.17 26.67
N GLY A 351 10.06 -1.35 26.75
CA GLY A 351 9.04 -0.31 26.56
C GLY A 351 8.23 -0.36 25.28
N SER A 352 8.56 -1.26 24.33
CA SER A 352 7.88 -1.38 23.03
C SER A 352 6.47 -1.99 23.10
N ASP A 353 6.30 -2.99 23.95
CA ASP A 353 5.03 -3.74 24.02
C ASP A 353 3.92 -2.98 24.74
N PHE A 354 4.25 -2.12 25.70
CA PHE A 354 3.29 -1.40 26.52
C PHE A 354 2.48 -0.39 25.70
N SER A 355 3.13 0.38 24.82
CA SER A 355 2.43 1.38 24.00
C SER A 355 1.55 0.74 22.92
N PHE A 356 1.92 -0.47 22.43
CA PHE A 356 1.11 -1.21 21.48
C PHE A 356 -0.16 -1.74 22.13
N GLN A 357 -0.02 -2.42 23.29
CA GLN A 357 -1.13 -2.93 24.08
C GLN A 357 -2.08 -1.82 24.52
N GLU A 358 -1.54 -0.66 24.94
CA GLU A 358 -2.33 0.47 25.40
C GLU A 358 -3.17 1.06 24.25
N GLY A 359 -2.57 1.30 23.08
CA GLY A 359 -3.28 1.80 21.90
C GLY A 359 -4.37 0.84 21.43
N LEU A 360 -4.06 -0.46 21.40
CA LEU A 360 -5.03 -1.50 21.02
C LEU A 360 -6.16 -1.57 22.05
N ARG A 361 -5.86 -1.57 23.34
CA ARG A 361 -6.88 -1.56 24.41
C ARG A 361 -7.77 -0.33 24.31
N THR A 362 -7.20 0.85 24.14
CA THR A 362 -7.93 2.10 23.96
C THR A 362 -8.93 1.98 22.81
N LEU A 363 -8.50 1.47 21.65
CA LEU A 363 -9.39 1.28 20.48
C LEU A 363 -10.54 0.32 20.78
N LEU A 364 -10.24 -0.82 21.43
CA LEU A 364 -11.25 -1.85 21.71
C LEU A 364 -12.26 -1.42 22.78
N GLU A 365 -11.87 -0.54 23.70
CA GLU A 365 -12.69 0.00 24.78
C GLU A 365 -13.51 1.24 24.36
N MET A 366 -13.18 1.88 23.24
CA MET A 366 -13.95 3.01 22.71
C MET A 366 -15.42 2.64 22.52
N SER A 367 -16.32 3.57 22.84
CA SER A 367 -17.72 3.48 22.47
C SER A 367 -17.90 3.55 20.95
N ASP A 368 -19.04 3.04 20.44
CA ASP A 368 -19.36 3.12 19.01
C ASP A 368 -19.35 4.56 18.50
N ARG A 369 -19.81 5.51 19.34
CA ARG A 369 -19.78 6.94 19.01
C ARG A 369 -18.36 7.48 18.85
N GLU A 370 -17.43 7.10 19.72
CA GLU A 370 -16.02 7.56 19.64
C GLU A 370 -15.36 6.99 18.41
N ARG A 371 -15.56 5.70 18.11
CA ARG A 371 -15.07 5.07 16.87
C ARG A 371 -15.63 5.75 15.63
N ALA A 372 -16.93 5.99 15.58
CA ALA A 372 -17.59 6.68 14.47
C ALA A 372 -17.05 8.11 14.27
N LEU A 373 -16.82 8.85 15.35
CA LEU A 373 -16.23 10.20 15.28
C LEU A 373 -14.79 10.18 14.75
N MET A 374 -13.98 9.21 15.18
CA MET A 374 -12.61 9.03 14.67
C MET A 374 -12.63 8.68 13.19
N GLY A 375 -13.44 7.72 12.79
CA GLY A 375 -13.60 7.32 11.39
C GLY A 375 -14.09 8.46 10.49
N ALA A 376 -15.06 9.25 10.97
CA ALA A 376 -15.55 10.43 10.25
C ALA A 376 -14.45 11.49 10.01
N ARG A 377 -13.53 11.67 10.98
CA ARG A 377 -12.37 12.56 10.79
C ARG A 377 -11.42 12.01 9.72
N GLY A 378 -11.19 10.68 9.70
CA GLY A 378 -10.39 10.02 8.67
C GLY A 378 -11.00 10.20 7.28
N ARG A 379 -12.30 9.97 7.13
CA ARG A 379 -13.01 10.19 5.86
C ARG A 379 -12.92 11.63 5.41
N LYS A 380 -13.12 12.59 6.29
CA LYS A 380 -12.97 14.02 5.98
C LYS A 380 -11.54 14.35 5.50
N LEU A 381 -10.54 13.78 6.16
CA LEU A 381 -9.13 13.95 5.76
C LEU A 381 -8.88 13.42 4.34
N VAL A 382 -9.43 12.25 3.99
CA VAL A 382 -9.38 11.71 2.63
C VAL A 382 -10.10 12.63 1.64
N GLU A 383 -11.30 13.07 1.94
CA GLU A 383 -12.09 13.98 1.11
C GLU A 383 -11.34 15.28 0.82
N GLU A 384 -10.60 15.80 1.81
CA GLU A 384 -9.87 17.05 1.69
C GLU A 384 -8.52 16.93 0.96
N LYS A 385 -7.83 15.77 1.07
CA LYS A 385 -6.43 15.68 0.64
C LYS A 385 -6.12 14.52 -0.31
N PHE A 386 -6.80 13.38 -0.21
CA PHE A 386 -6.36 12.12 -0.80
C PHE A 386 -7.34 11.52 -1.82
N THR A 387 -8.22 12.31 -2.43
CA THR A 387 -9.05 11.82 -3.53
C THR A 387 -8.30 11.83 -4.85
N TRP A 388 -8.54 10.84 -5.70
CA TRP A 388 -7.89 10.77 -7.02
C TRP A 388 -8.07 12.03 -7.87
N PRO A 389 -9.23 12.73 -7.91
CA PRO A 389 -9.35 13.99 -8.64
C PRO A 389 -8.38 15.07 -8.16
N LYS A 390 -8.15 15.18 -6.84
CA LYS A 390 -7.18 16.14 -6.28
C LYS A 390 -5.75 15.77 -6.63
N ILE A 391 -5.41 14.49 -6.50
CA ILE A 391 -4.08 13.99 -6.84
C ILE A 391 -3.79 14.15 -8.34
N ALA A 392 -4.77 13.88 -9.19
CA ALA A 392 -4.65 14.13 -10.63
C ALA A 392 -4.42 15.61 -10.93
N SER A 393 -5.15 16.51 -10.28
CA SER A 393 -4.97 17.97 -10.45
C SER A 393 -3.56 18.41 -10.03
N GLN A 394 -3.04 17.94 -8.90
CA GLN A 394 -1.66 18.22 -8.45
C GLN A 394 -0.62 17.68 -9.44
N THR A 395 -0.84 16.46 -9.95
CA THR A 395 0.06 15.85 -10.93
C THR A 395 0.04 16.60 -12.26
N LEU A 396 -1.13 17.06 -12.73
CA LEU A 396 -1.24 17.88 -13.93
C LEU A 396 -0.51 19.22 -13.77
N ALA A 397 -0.69 19.90 -12.64
CA ALA A 397 0.02 21.14 -12.33
C ALA A 397 1.55 20.94 -12.33
N LEU A 398 2.03 19.81 -11.78
CA LEU A 398 3.46 19.46 -11.86
C LEU A 398 3.92 19.29 -13.32
N TYR A 399 3.12 18.62 -14.17
CA TYR A 399 3.47 18.40 -15.56
C TYR A 399 3.49 19.72 -16.35
N GLU A 400 2.49 20.59 -16.13
CA GLU A 400 2.41 21.92 -16.76
C GLU A 400 3.60 22.79 -16.38
N ASP A 401 3.96 22.82 -15.10
CA ASP A 401 5.11 23.59 -14.63
C ASP A 401 6.45 23.07 -15.20
N LEU A 402 6.65 21.74 -15.30
CA LEU A 402 7.83 21.18 -15.95
C LEU A 402 7.91 21.47 -17.44
N LEU A 403 6.79 21.77 -18.09
CA LEU A 403 6.70 22.13 -19.51
C LEU A 403 6.71 23.65 -19.73
N GLY A 404 6.76 24.47 -18.66
CA GLY A 404 6.73 25.92 -18.72
C GLY A 404 5.37 26.47 -19.21
N ARG A 405 4.28 25.84 -18.86
CA ARG A 405 2.91 26.15 -19.26
C ARG A 405 2.07 26.65 -18.10
#